data_e65526f7b522c847b2606876e135e11f
#
_entry.id   e65526f7b522c847b2606876e135e11f
#
_cell.length_a   1.000
_cell.length_b   1.000
_cell.length_c   1.000
_cell.angle_alpha   90.00
_cell.angle_beta   90.00
_cell.angle_gamma   90.00
#
_symmetry.space_group_name_H-M   'P 1'
#
loop_
_entity.id
_entity.type
_entity.pdbx_description
1 polymer ?
#
loop_
_entity_poly.entity_id
_entity_poly.type
_entity_poly.pdbx_seq_one_letter_code
_entity_poly.pdbx_strand_id
1 'polypeptide(L)'
;MAVNAVTLYLLFQKDARKERRFNPSQLFEKLQLDAKQEEQFEALRKTHFQKRDSLRNEEMRLRKAMSAMITNGVTDSLQIDSITRQLAVNRRAFDLNFYNHFLQLRSVLRPEQQSQFGEVMEMIMRRMGPPGGGRPPQKPHP
;
A
#
# COMPACT_ATOMS: atom_id res chain seq x y z
N MET A 1 4.16 39.25 -19.36
CA MET A 1 3.13 38.53 -18.60
C MET A 1 3.80 37.86 -17.40
N ALA A 2 3.47 38.32 -16.20
CA ALA A 2 4.02 37.72 -14.98
C ALA A 2 3.26 36.42 -14.70
N VAL A 3 3.94 35.28 -14.76
CA VAL A 3 3.40 33.99 -14.30
C VAL A 3 3.28 34.10 -12.78
N ASN A 4 2.03 34.04 -12.30
CA ASN A 4 1.73 34.20 -10.88
C ASN A 4 2.41 33.11 -10.06
N ALA A 5 3.13 33.50 -9.00
CA ALA A 5 3.86 32.58 -8.11
C ALA A 5 3.00 31.40 -7.59
N VAL A 6 1.68 31.61 -7.47
CA VAL A 6 0.71 30.57 -7.10
C VAL A 6 0.60 29.49 -8.19
N THR A 7 0.63 29.88 -9.46
CA THR A 7 0.55 28.93 -10.60
C THR A 7 1.85 28.11 -10.67
N LEU A 8 3.01 28.73 -10.43
CA LEU A 8 4.29 28.03 -10.35
C LEU A 8 4.32 27.05 -9.16
N TYR A 9 3.83 27.46 -8.01
CA TYR A 9 3.74 26.63 -6.80
C TYR A 9 2.81 25.41 -7.01
N LEU A 10 1.67 25.60 -7.68
CA LEU A 10 0.74 24.52 -8.00
C LEU A 10 1.30 23.53 -9.05
N LEU A 11 2.10 24.02 -10.00
CA LEU A 11 2.81 23.17 -10.96
C LEU A 11 3.91 22.36 -10.27
N PHE A 12 4.69 22.97 -9.39
CA PHE A 12 5.69 22.26 -8.57
C PHE A 12 5.05 21.23 -7.61
N GLN A 13 3.89 21.54 -7.03
CA GLN A 13 3.16 20.54 -6.22
C GLN A 13 2.62 19.38 -7.04
N LYS A 14 2.22 19.62 -8.28
CA LYS A 14 1.76 18.57 -9.20
C LYS A 14 2.89 17.61 -9.56
N ASP A 15 4.08 18.11 -9.80
CA ASP A 15 5.25 17.29 -10.12
C ASP A 15 5.77 16.53 -8.88
N ALA A 16 5.81 17.16 -7.71
CA ALA A 16 6.17 16.50 -6.45
C ALA A 16 5.19 15.39 -6.02
N ARG A 17 3.91 15.49 -6.41
CA ARG A 17 2.92 14.42 -6.22
C ARG A 17 3.06 13.30 -7.25
N LYS A 18 3.54 13.59 -8.46
CA LYS A 18 3.79 12.60 -9.52
C LYS A 18 4.97 11.69 -9.18
N GLU A 19 6.03 12.23 -8.59
CA GLU A 19 7.21 11.45 -8.19
C GLU A 19 6.94 10.47 -7.03
N ARG A 20 5.86 10.67 -6.26
CA ARG A 20 5.47 9.76 -5.16
C ARG A 20 4.55 8.62 -5.59
N ARG A 21 4.04 8.62 -6.80
CA ARG A 21 3.24 7.50 -7.31
C ARG A 21 4.19 6.42 -7.80
N PHE A 22 4.13 5.25 -7.17
CA PHE A 22 4.73 4.03 -7.70
C PHE A 22 4.21 3.86 -9.14
N ASN A 23 5.11 4.03 -10.11
CA ASN A 23 4.79 3.79 -11.50
C ASN A 23 5.14 2.34 -11.83
N PRO A 24 4.15 1.48 -12.11
CA PRO A 24 4.39 0.08 -12.48
C PRO A 24 5.33 -0.07 -13.68
N SER A 25 5.32 0.88 -14.62
CA SER A 25 6.21 0.87 -15.78
C SER A 25 7.69 0.88 -15.40
N GLN A 26 8.07 1.62 -14.34
CA GLN A 26 9.46 1.63 -13.83
C GLN A 26 9.89 0.26 -13.29
N LEU A 27 8.94 -0.50 -12.75
CA LEU A 27 9.17 -1.86 -12.30
C LEU A 27 9.45 -2.79 -13.49
N PHE A 28 8.65 -2.69 -14.54
CA PHE A 28 8.77 -3.50 -15.74
C PHE A 28 10.08 -3.20 -16.47
N GLU A 29 10.43 -1.93 -16.62
CA GLU A 29 11.70 -1.48 -17.20
C GLU A 29 12.90 -2.02 -16.42
N LYS A 30 12.88 -1.91 -15.08
CA LYS A 30 13.99 -2.35 -14.24
C LYS A 30 14.19 -3.87 -14.29
N LEU A 31 13.10 -4.65 -14.37
CA LEU A 31 13.14 -6.10 -14.45
C LEU A 31 13.29 -6.63 -15.87
N GLN A 32 13.22 -5.78 -16.89
CA GLN A 32 13.31 -6.16 -18.30
C GLN A 32 12.35 -7.31 -18.65
N LEU A 33 11.07 -7.13 -18.30
CA LEU A 33 10.04 -8.12 -18.54
C LEU A 33 9.74 -8.25 -20.03
N ASP A 34 9.52 -9.47 -20.49
CA ASP A 34 8.93 -9.69 -21.81
C ASP A 34 7.39 -9.53 -21.77
N ALA A 35 6.76 -9.45 -22.94
CA ALA A 35 5.32 -9.19 -23.07
C ALA A 35 4.46 -10.20 -22.31
N LYS A 36 4.84 -11.48 -22.27
CA LYS A 36 4.13 -12.51 -21.53
C LYS A 36 4.27 -12.31 -20.01
N GLN A 37 5.45 -11.96 -19.55
CA GLN A 37 5.69 -11.64 -18.14
C GLN A 37 4.91 -10.39 -17.72
N GLU A 38 4.87 -9.34 -18.54
CA GLU A 38 4.09 -8.12 -18.28
C GLU A 38 2.60 -8.45 -18.10
N GLU A 39 2.02 -9.27 -18.98
CA GLU A 39 0.63 -9.71 -18.87
C GLU A 39 0.37 -10.46 -17.55
N GLN A 40 1.27 -11.38 -17.17
CA GLN A 40 1.17 -12.12 -15.91
C GLN A 40 1.29 -11.20 -14.69
N PHE A 41 2.22 -10.25 -14.72
CA PHE A 41 2.39 -9.25 -13.65
C PHE A 41 1.13 -8.39 -13.47
N GLU A 42 0.52 -7.92 -14.57
CA GLU A 42 -0.71 -7.14 -14.50
C GLU A 42 -1.88 -7.94 -13.95
N ALA A 43 -2.03 -9.20 -14.33
CA ALA A 43 -3.07 -10.09 -13.80
C ALA A 43 -2.89 -10.32 -12.29
N LEU A 44 -1.67 -10.61 -11.83
CA LEU A 44 -1.34 -10.78 -10.41
C LEU A 44 -1.55 -9.48 -9.63
N ARG A 45 -1.16 -8.34 -10.20
CA ARG A 45 -1.36 -7.02 -9.61
C ARG A 45 -2.84 -6.71 -9.42
N LYS A 46 -3.66 -6.94 -10.43
CA LYS A 46 -5.12 -6.73 -10.36
C LYS A 46 -5.73 -7.54 -9.23
N THR A 47 -5.42 -8.82 -9.13
CA THR A 47 -5.91 -9.72 -8.08
C THR A 47 -5.48 -9.24 -6.69
N HIS A 48 -4.21 -8.86 -6.54
CA HIS A 48 -3.67 -8.33 -5.29
C HIS A 48 -4.42 -7.07 -4.84
N PHE A 49 -4.64 -6.10 -5.74
CA PHE A 49 -5.32 -4.86 -5.39
C PHE A 49 -6.78 -5.07 -5.06
N GLN A 50 -7.49 -5.93 -5.77
CA GLN A 50 -8.88 -6.27 -5.44
C GLN A 50 -8.99 -6.86 -4.02
N LYS A 51 -8.09 -7.80 -3.67
CA LYS A 51 -8.06 -8.39 -2.34
C LYS A 51 -7.67 -7.37 -1.27
N ARG A 52 -6.67 -6.54 -1.54
CA ARG A 52 -6.23 -5.45 -0.65
C ARG A 52 -7.37 -4.49 -0.35
N ASP A 53 -8.12 -4.06 -1.37
CA ASP A 53 -9.20 -3.11 -1.20
C ASP A 53 -10.36 -3.71 -0.40
N SER A 54 -10.69 -4.99 -0.62
CA SER A 54 -11.66 -5.73 0.20
C SER A 54 -11.23 -5.78 1.68
N LEU A 55 -9.96 -6.11 1.96
CA LEU A 55 -9.42 -6.16 3.33
C LEU A 55 -9.40 -4.78 3.99
N ARG A 56 -9.10 -3.73 3.23
CA ARG A 56 -9.14 -2.35 3.73
C ARG A 56 -10.56 -1.91 4.09
N ASN A 57 -11.54 -2.25 3.27
CA ASN A 57 -12.94 -1.95 3.56
C ASN A 57 -13.41 -2.67 4.82
N GLU A 58 -13.01 -3.91 5.01
CA GLU A 58 -13.31 -4.67 6.22
C GLU A 58 -12.62 -4.07 7.46
N GLU A 59 -11.36 -3.65 7.35
CA GLU A 59 -10.68 -2.94 8.44
C GLU A 59 -11.43 -1.66 8.85
N MET A 60 -11.85 -0.87 7.86
CA MET A 60 -12.63 0.36 8.12
C MET A 60 -13.94 0.05 8.81
N ARG A 61 -14.66 -0.99 8.40
CA ARG A 61 -15.89 -1.45 9.02
C ARG A 61 -15.67 -1.84 10.49
N LEU A 62 -14.64 -2.63 10.76
CA LEU A 62 -14.28 -3.08 12.10
C LEU A 62 -13.86 -1.91 13.02
N ARG A 63 -13.06 -0.97 12.49
CA ARG A 63 -12.64 0.22 13.24
C ARG A 63 -13.83 1.14 13.56
N LYS A 64 -14.79 1.27 12.64
CA LYS A 64 -16.04 2.01 12.88
C LYS A 64 -16.86 1.34 13.98
N ALA A 65 -16.98 0.01 13.96
CA ALA A 65 -17.67 -0.74 15.01
C ALA A 65 -16.98 -0.55 16.38
N MET A 66 -15.64 -0.64 16.42
CA MET A 66 -14.87 -0.39 17.64
C MET A 66 -15.07 1.04 18.16
N SER A 67 -15.09 2.04 17.28
CA SER A 67 -15.36 3.43 17.65
C SER A 67 -16.76 3.58 18.27
N ALA A 68 -17.78 2.92 17.72
CA ALA A 68 -19.12 2.91 18.27
C ALA A 68 -19.18 2.25 19.66
N MET A 69 -18.45 1.16 19.87
CA MET A 69 -18.33 0.53 21.19
C MET A 69 -17.74 1.49 22.23
N ILE A 70 -16.69 2.24 21.88
CA ILE A 70 -16.07 3.24 22.73
C ILE A 70 -17.07 4.38 23.06
N THR A 71 -17.75 4.91 22.03
CA THR A 71 -18.74 5.97 22.20
C THR A 71 -19.90 5.55 23.09
N ASN A 72 -20.31 4.30 23.02
CA ASN A 72 -21.40 3.73 23.84
C ASN A 72 -20.93 3.22 25.21
N GLY A 73 -19.65 3.38 25.56
CA GLY A 73 -19.11 2.97 26.86
C GLY A 73 -19.11 1.47 27.08
N VAL A 74 -18.93 0.67 26.04
CA VAL A 74 -18.88 -0.80 26.17
C VAL A 74 -17.65 -1.21 26.95
N THR A 75 -17.86 -1.92 28.07
CA THR A 75 -16.81 -2.44 28.96
C THR A 75 -16.75 -3.98 28.97
N ASP A 76 -17.64 -4.63 28.23
CA ASP A 76 -17.67 -6.09 28.13
C ASP A 76 -16.41 -6.62 27.45
N SER A 77 -15.60 -7.35 28.22
CA SER A 77 -14.34 -7.90 27.75
C SER A 77 -14.49 -8.89 26.57
N LEU A 78 -15.59 -9.63 26.50
CA LEU A 78 -15.85 -10.56 25.40
C LEU A 78 -16.11 -9.83 24.07
N GLN A 79 -16.84 -8.73 24.12
CA GLN A 79 -17.08 -7.90 22.94
C GLN A 79 -15.77 -7.21 22.49
N ILE A 80 -14.99 -6.70 23.42
CA ILE A 80 -13.68 -6.09 23.14
C ILE A 80 -12.71 -7.11 22.52
N ASP A 81 -12.61 -8.30 23.10
CA ASP A 81 -11.77 -9.38 22.56
C ASP A 81 -12.23 -9.79 21.15
N SER A 82 -13.54 -9.91 20.92
CA SER A 82 -14.09 -10.26 19.62
C SER A 82 -13.69 -9.27 18.52
N ILE A 83 -13.84 -7.96 18.73
CA ILE A 83 -13.52 -6.95 17.73
C ILE A 83 -12.00 -6.86 17.46
N THR A 84 -11.20 -6.94 18.51
CA THR A 84 -9.74 -6.89 18.40
C THR A 84 -9.18 -8.12 17.71
N ARG A 85 -9.75 -9.30 17.96
CA ARG A 85 -9.41 -10.55 17.25
C ARG A 85 -9.75 -10.46 15.76
N GLN A 86 -10.90 -9.93 15.38
CA GLN A 86 -11.28 -9.72 13.99
C GLN A 86 -10.31 -8.76 13.28
N LEU A 87 -9.90 -7.67 13.94
CA LEU A 87 -8.88 -6.75 13.41
C LEU A 87 -7.54 -7.46 13.21
N ALA A 88 -7.11 -8.30 14.16
CA ALA A 88 -5.87 -9.07 14.05
C ALA A 88 -5.92 -10.07 12.90
N VAL A 89 -7.03 -10.78 12.71
CA VAL A 89 -7.25 -11.72 11.59
C VAL A 89 -7.20 -10.98 10.26
N ASN A 90 -7.88 -9.84 10.17
CA ASN A 90 -7.88 -9.02 8.96
C ASN A 90 -6.49 -8.49 8.63
N ARG A 91 -5.73 -8.04 9.64
CA ARG A 91 -4.34 -7.59 9.47
C ARG A 91 -3.44 -8.71 8.97
N ARG A 92 -3.56 -9.90 9.55
CA ARG A 92 -2.83 -11.08 9.07
C ARG A 92 -3.15 -11.40 7.61
N ALA A 93 -4.42 -11.35 7.22
CA ALA A 93 -4.83 -11.58 5.84
C ALA A 93 -4.23 -10.53 4.88
N PHE A 94 -4.13 -9.27 5.31
CA PHE A 94 -3.49 -8.20 4.55
C PHE A 94 -2.00 -8.48 4.33
N ASP A 95 -1.28 -8.84 5.37
CA ASP A 95 0.15 -9.14 5.29
C ASP A 95 0.43 -10.39 4.44
N LEU A 96 -0.43 -11.42 4.53
CA LEU A 96 -0.36 -12.60 3.67
C LEU A 96 -0.66 -12.29 2.20
N ASN A 97 -1.63 -11.42 1.93
CA ASN A 97 -1.92 -10.98 0.56
C ASN A 97 -0.71 -10.26 -0.06
N PHE A 98 -0.02 -9.43 0.72
CA PHE A 98 1.22 -8.76 0.32
C PHE A 98 2.33 -9.79 0.02
N TYR A 99 2.62 -10.68 0.97
CA TYR A 99 3.66 -11.69 0.85
C TYR A 99 3.43 -12.60 -0.36
N ASN A 100 2.23 -13.16 -0.48
CA ASN A 100 1.90 -14.08 -1.57
C ASN A 100 1.97 -13.40 -2.94
N HIS A 101 1.54 -12.14 -3.04
CA HIS A 101 1.63 -11.38 -4.27
C HIS A 101 3.09 -11.27 -4.75
N PHE A 102 4.00 -10.84 -3.90
CA PHE A 102 5.40 -10.70 -4.29
C PHE A 102 6.11 -12.03 -4.52
N LEU A 103 5.71 -13.08 -3.80
CA LEU A 103 6.20 -14.43 -4.07
C LEU A 103 5.76 -14.94 -5.46
N GLN A 104 4.51 -14.68 -5.84
CA GLN A 104 3.99 -15.00 -7.18
C GLN A 104 4.68 -14.17 -8.27
N LEU A 105 4.90 -12.87 -8.06
CA LEU A 105 5.66 -12.05 -9.00
C LEU A 105 7.08 -12.61 -9.21
N ARG A 106 7.75 -12.98 -8.12
CA ARG A 106 9.07 -13.60 -8.20
C ARG A 106 9.07 -14.89 -9.00
N SER A 107 8.04 -15.72 -8.90
CA SER A 107 7.94 -17.00 -9.63
C SER A 107 7.78 -16.85 -11.13
N VAL A 108 7.31 -15.71 -11.61
CA VAL A 108 7.19 -15.39 -13.05
C VAL A 108 8.55 -14.98 -13.65
N LEU A 109 9.50 -14.57 -12.81
CA LEU A 109 10.80 -14.07 -13.24
C LEU A 109 11.77 -15.21 -13.57
N ARG A 110 12.56 -15.01 -14.61
CA ARG A 110 13.70 -15.88 -14.92
C ARG A 110 14.81 -15.74 -13.86
N PRO A 111 15.69 -16.75 -13.69
CA PRO A 111 16.74 -16.72 -12.66
C PRO A 111 17.60 -15.44 -12.70
N GLU A 112 17.97 -14.96 -13.88
CA GLU A 112 18.77 -13.75 -14.07
C GLU A 112 18.05 -12.46 -13.65
N GLN A 113 16.72 -12.44 -13.72
CA GLN A 113 15.89 -11.30 -13.28
C GLN A 113 15.65 -11.30 -11.75
N GLN A 114 15.79 -12.45 -11.09
CA GLN A 114 15.49 -12.56 -9.65
C GLN A 114 16.48 -11.79 -8.78
N SER A 115 17.72 -11.57 -9.21
CA SER A 115 18.68 -10.73 -8.50
C SER A 115 18.24 -9.26 -8.46
N GLN A 116 17.70 -8.76 -9.58
CA GLN A 116 17.17 -7.39 -9.67
C GLN A 116 15.85 -7.22 -8.89
N PHE A 117 15.11 -8.30 -8.69
CA PHE A 117 13.88 -8.28 -7.92
C PHE A 117 14.12 -7.90 -6.45
N GLY A 118 15.26 -8.29 -5.86
CA GLY A 118 15.65 -7.88 -4.51
C GLY A 118 15.74 -6.35 -4.37
N GLU A 119 16.37 -5.67 -5.33
CA GLU A 119 16.45 -4.20 -5.33
C GLU A 119 15.07 -3.53 -5.48
N VAL A 120 14.20 -4.14 -6.29
CA VAL A 120 12.82 -3.68 -6.45
C VAL A 120 12.06 -3.81 -5.13
N MET A 121 12.21 -4.93 -4.42
CA MET A 121 11.59 -5.12 -3.11
C MET A 121 12.07 -4.10 -2.08
N GLU A 122 13.37 -3.81 -2.03
CA GLU A 122 13.89 -2.75 -1.15
C GLU A 122 13.28 -1.37 -1.48
N MET A 123 13.16 -1.04 -2.75
CA MET A 123 12.55 0.22 -3.18
C MET A 123 11.07 0.29 -2.75
N ILE A 124 10.30 -0.79 -2.88
CA ILE A 124 8.91 -0.88 -2.44
C ILE A 124 8.82 -0.70 -0.92
N MET A 125 9.63 -1.41 -0.16
CA MET A 125 9.63 -1.36 1.31
C MET A 125 9.99 0.04 1.83
N ARG A 126 10.97 0.71 1.24
CA ARG A 126 11.32 2.10 1.59
C ARG A 126 10.15 3.08 1.37
N ARG A 127 9.35 2.87 0.31
CA ARG A 127 8.19 3.71 0.00
C ARG A 127 6.97 3.45 0.89
N MET A 128 6.83 2.23 1.36
CA MET A 128 5.74 1.87 2.29
C MET A 128 5.93 2.47 3.68
N GLY A 129 7.15 2.84 4.05
CA GLY A 129 7.49 3.32 5.38
C GLY A 129 7.46 2.21 6.44
N PRO A 130 7.85 2.51 7.68
CA PRO A 130 7.77 1.54 8.76
C PRO A 130 6.31 1.18 9.06
N PRO A 131 6.03 -0.08 9.48
CA PRO A 131 4.70 -0.50 9.92
C PRO A 131 4.22 0.44 11.03
N GLY A 132 3.08 1.09 10.85
CA GLY A 132 2.54 2.06 11.81
C GLY A 132 3.01 3.50 11.64
N GLY A 133 3.85 3.78 10.66
CA GLY A 133 4.28 5.14 10.31
C GLY A 133 3.15 5.96 9.71
N GLY A 134 2.24 6.44 10.55
CA GLY A 134 1.39 7.56 10.21
C GLY A 134 2.26 8.75 9.79
N ARG A 135 1.76 9.54 8.85
CA ARG A 135 2.37 10.80 8.40
C ARG A 135 2.90 11.56 9.64
N PRO A 136 4.17 11.98 9.70
CA PRO A 136 4.64 12.76 10.82
C PRO A 136 3.72 13.98 10.99
N PRO A 137 3.41 14.39 12.23
CA PRO A 137 2.54 15.53 12.47
C PRO A 137 3.12 16.74 11.76
N GLN A 138 2.30 17.38 10.93
CA GLN A 138 2.67 18.66 10.34
C GLN A 138 2.83 19.65 11.49
N LYS A 139 4.02 20.24 11.61
CA LYS A 139 4.24 21.33 12.56
C LYS A 139 3.19 22.42 12.28
N PRO A 140 2.54 22.94 13.31
CA PRO A 140 1.67 24.09 13.13
C PRO A 140 2.54 25.22 12.56
N HIS A 141 2.07 25.83 11.50
CA HIS A 141 2.68 27.07 10.99
C HIS A 141 2.45 28.18 12.03
N PRO A 142 3.49 29.01 12.29
CA PRO A 142 3.36 30.17 13.17
C PRO A 142 2.36 31.18 12.62
#